data_2ba17026a76f713ba283dc63afff259f
#
_entry.id   2ba17026a76f713ba283dc63afff259f
#
_cell.length_a   1.000
_cell.length_b   1.000
_cell.length_c   1.000
_cell.angle_alpha   90.00
_cell.angle_beta   90.00
_cell.angle_gamma   90.00
#
_symmetry.space_group_name_H-M   'P 1'
#
loop_
_entity.id
_entity.type
_entity.pdbx_description
1 polymer ?
#
loop_
_entity_poly.entity_id
_entity_poly.type
_entity_poly.pdbx_seq_one_letter_code
_entity_poly.pdbx_strand_id
1 'polypeptide(L)' 'MYSIGQVAEMFGLPISTLRYYDKQGLFPNMERVSGIRKFSEAEIEALRVIECLKKAGMEIKDIRQFMDWCAEGPAFPTFL' A
#
# COMPACT_ATOMS: atom_id res chain seq x y z
N MET A 1 2.02 -13.25 -7.58
CA MET A 1 2.60 -11.91 -7.39
C MET A 1 2.49 -11.09 -8.64
N TYR A 2 2.46 -9.78 -8.47
CA TYR A 2 2.25 -8.86 -9.58
C TYR A 2 3.41 -7.91 -9.69
N SER A 3 3.75 -7.52 -10.91
CA SER A 3 4.76 -6.49 -11.12
C SER A 3 4.13 -5.11 -10.93
N ILE A 4 4.97 -4.10 -10.78
CA ILE A 4 4.47 -2.74 -10.61
C ILE A 4 3.68 -2.29 -11.85
N GLY A 5 4.09 -2.73 -13.03
CA GLY A 5 3.36 -2.39 -14.24
C GLY A 5 1.98 -3.01 -14.28
N GLN A 6 1.87 -4.27 -13.84
CA GLN A 6 0.58 -4.93 -13.79
C GLN A 6 -0.35 -4.24 -12.79
N VAL A 7 0.18 -3.88 -11.63
CA VAL A 7 -0.62 -3.22 -10.61
C VAL A 7 -1.07 -1.84 -11.09
N ALA A 8 -0.18 -1.11 -11.73
CA ALA A 8 -0.53 0.19 -12.28
C ALA A 8 -1.71 0.07 -13.25
N GLU A 9 -1.68 -0.95 -14.08
CA GLU A 9 -2.76 -1.15 -15.03
C GLU A 9 -4.04 -1.58 -14.34
N MET A 10 -3.94 -2.46 -13.36
CA MET A 10 -5.12 -2.92 -12.62
C MET A 10 -5.86 -1.79 -11.94
N PHE A 11 -5.13 -0.81 -11.46
CA PHE A 11 -5.72 0.29 -10.70
C PHE A 11 -5.87 1.57 -11.50
N GLY A 12 -5.41 1.58 -12.74
CA GLY A 12 -5.48 2.79 -13.54
C GLY A 12 -4.60 3.91 -13.04
N LEU A 13 -3.46 3.57 -12.43
CA LEU A 13 -2.56 4.55 -11.85
C LEU A 13 -1.23 4.57 -12.61
N PRO A 14 -0.57 5.72 -12.67
CA PRO A 14 0.78 5.77 -13.21
C PRO A 14 1.75 5.00 -12.33
N ILE A 15 2.77 4.42 -12.95
CA ILE A 15 3.81 3.71 -12.19
C ILE A 15 4.48 4.66 -11.20
N SER A 16 4.66 5.92 -11.59
CA SER A 16 5.29 6.90 -10.71
C SER A 16 4.50 7.08 -9.41
N THR A 17 3.18 6.97 -9.47
CA THR A 17 2.36 7.06 -8.27
C THR A 17 2.63 5.89 -7.33
N LEU A 18 2.77 4.69 -7.88
CA LEU A 18 3.07 3.52 -7.05
C LEU A 18 4.45 3.61 -6.43
N ARG A 19 5.42 4.12 -7.18
CA ARG A 19 6.76 4.34 -6.64
C ARG A 19 6.74 5.38 -5.52
N TYR A 20 5.93 6.40 -5.68
CA TYR A 20 5.78 7.43 -4.66
C TYR A 20 5.20 6.82 -3.38
N TYR A 21 4.19 5.99 -3.51
CA TYR A 21 3.58 5.34 -2.35
C TYR A 21 4.59 4.45 -1.63
N ASP A 22 5.38 3.71 -2.38
CA ASP A 22 6.41 2.87 -1.80
C ASP A 22 7.44 3.73 -1.05
N LYS A 23 7.83 4.83 -1.65
CA LYS A 23 8.79 5.74 -1.04
C LYS A 23 8.24 6.35 0.24
N GLN A 24 6.94 6.58 0.29
CA GLN A 24 6.31 7.13 1.48
C GLN A 24 6.07 6.08 2.56
N GLY A 25 6.43 4.84 2.29
CA GLY A 25 6.32 3.79 3.30
C GLY A 25 4.95 3.16 3.40
N LEU A 26 4.15 3.26 2.36
CA LEU A 26 2.80 2.70 2.38
C LEU A 26 2.77 1.19 2.16
N PHE A 27 3.90 0.62 1.76
CA PHE A 27 4.01 -0.83 1.56
C PHE A 27 5.18 -1.35 2.38
N PRO A 28 5.05 -1.40 3.72
CA PRO A 28 6.19 -1.72 4.57
C PRO A 28 6.73 -3.14 4.39
N ASN A 29 5.91 -4.05 3.91
CA ASN A 29 6.33 -5.43 3.76
C ASN A 29 6.53 -5.85 2.31
N MET A 30 6.71 -4.89 1.43
CA MET A 30 6.86 -5.23 0.02
C MET A 30 8.14 -6.00 -0.23
N GLU A 31 8.03 -7.10 -0.95
CA GLU A 31 9.17 -7.89 -1.32
C GLU A 31 9.85 -7.34 -2.56
N ARG A 32 11.14 -7.53 -2.63
CA ARG A 32 11.89 -7.21 -3.84
C ARG A 32 12.67 -8.44 -4.24
N VAL A 33 12.44 -8.88 -5.47
CA VAL A 33 13.14 -10.03 -6.00
C VAL A 33 14.12 -9.49 -7.04
N SER A 34 15.41 -9.66 -6.79
CA SER A 34 16.46 -9.12 -7.66
C SER A 34 16.30 -7.63 -7.89
N GLY A 35 15.93 -6.91 -6.82
CA GLY A 35 15.74 -5.47 -6.92
C GLY A 35 14.43 -5.02 -7.54
N ILE A 36 13.60 -5.96 -7.97
CA ILE A 36 12.33 -5.63 -8.62
C ILE A 36 11.20 -5.75 -7.60
N ARG A 37 10.36 -4.74 -7.54
CA ARG A 37 9.22 -4.74 -6.63
C ARG A 37 8.21 -5.79 -7.04
N LYS A 38 7.77 -6.58 -6.08
CA LYS A 38 6.73 -7.58 -6.31
C LYS A 38 5.58 -7.31 -5.36
N PHE A 39 4.40 -7.17 -5.91
CA PHE A 39 3.20 -6.92 -5.15
C PHE A 39 2.49 -8.23 -4.88
N SER A 40 2.36 -8.59 -3.61
CA SER A 40 1.58 -9.77 -3.24
C SER A 40 0.13 -9.37 -3.06
N GLU A 41 -0.71 -10.34 -2.73
CA GLU A 41 -2.11 -10.02 -2.44
C GLU A 41 -2.23 -9.03 -1.29
N ALA A 42 -1.32 -9.09 -0.33
CA ALA A 42 -1.36 -8.16 0.78
C ALA A 42 -1.15 -6.71 0.30
N GLU A 43 -0.22 -6.50 -0.63
CA GLU A 43 -0.01 -5.17 -1.17
C GLU A 43 -1.17 -4.72 -2.04
N ILE A 44 -1.80 -5.64 -2.75
CA ILE A 44 -2.98 -5.29 -3.55
C ILE A 44 -4.11 -4.80 -2.63
N GLU A 45 -4.34 -5.50 -1.54
CA GLU A 45 -5.35 -5.09 -0.58
C GLU A 45 -4.98 -3.76 0.06
N ALA A 46 -3.71 -3.57 0.39
CA ALA A 46 -3.25 -2.31 0.94
C ALA A 46 -3.50 -1.16 -0.04
N LEU A 47 -3.25 -1.40 -1.31
CA LEU A 47 -3.46 -0.37 -2.32
C LEU A 47 -4.94 0.00 -2.45
N ARG A 48 -5.82 -0.99 -2.35
CA ARG A 48 -7.26 -0.71 -2.35
C ARG A 48 -7.64 0.22 -1.20
N VAL A 49 -7.11 -0.07 -0.02
CA VAL A 49 -7.37 0.76 1.15
C VAL A 49 -6.83 2.16 0.95
N ILE A 50 -5.60 2.26 0.43
CA ILE A 50 -4.98 3.55 0.17
C ILE A 50 -5.84 4.40 -0.76
N GLU A 51 -6.30 3.82 -1.86
CA GLU A 51 -7.11 4.56 -2.81
C GLU A 51 -8.44 4.97 -2.20
N CYS A 52 -9.03 4.12 -1.39
CA CYS A 52 -10.27 4.42 -0.70
C CYS A 52 -10.09 5.60 0.26
N LEU A 53 -9.03 5.58 1.04
CA LEU A 53 -8.76 6.64 2.00
C LEU A 53 -8.44 7.96 1.30
N LYS A 54 -7.76 7.91 0.18
CA LYS A 54 -7.49 9.11 -0.60
C LYS A 54 -8.78 9.73 -1.10
N LYS A 55 -9.71 8.91 -1.55
CA LYS A 55 -11.00 9.42 -2.00
C LYS A 55 -11.77 10.05 -0.86
N ALA A 56 -11.54 9.58 0.35
CA ALA A 56 -12.18 10.16 1.53
C ALA A 56 -11.51 11.46 1.99
N GLY A 57 -10.41 11.85 1.34
CA GLY A 57 -9.74 13.09 1.67
C GLY A 57 -8.58 13.00 2.61
N MET A 58 -8.13 11.81 2.94
CA MET A 58 -6.98 11.66 3.83
C MET A 58 -5.67 12.00 3.11
N GLU A 59 -4.76 12.61 3.83
CA GLU A 59 -3.45 12.90 3.31
C GLU A 59 -2.56 11.66 3.37
N ILE A 60 -1.53 11.66 2.56
CA ILE A 60 -0.62 10.50 2.48
C ILE A 60 0.00 10.18 3.84
N LYS A 61 0.38 11.19 4.60
CA LYS A 61 0.99 10.93 5.92
C LYS A 61 0.02 10.26 6.87
N ASP A 62 -1.26 10.61 6.77
CA ASP A 62 -2.28 10.00 7.62
C ASP A 62 -2.55 8.57 7.18
N ILE A 63 -2.54 8.34 5.89
CA ILE A 63 -2.71 6.99 5.35
C ILE A 63 -1.55 6.12 5.79
N ARG A 64 -0.33 6.65 5.75
CA ARG A 64 0.83 5.90 6.19
C ARG A 64 0.70 5.50 7.66
N GLN A 65 0.25 6.42 8.50
CA GLN A 65 0.09 6.12 9.90
C GLN A 65 -0.95 5.01 10.11
N PHE A 66 -2.03 5.08 9.36
CA PHE A 66 -3.04 4.04 9.41
C PHE A 66 -2.48 2.69 8.97
N MET A 67 -1.67 2.68 7.91
CA MET A 67 -1.07 1.45 7.43
C MET A 67 -0.07 0.86 8.43
N ASP A 68 0.69 1.72 9.09
CA ASP A 68 1.58 1.27 10.15
C ASP A 68 0.81 0.63 11.28
N TRP A 69 -0.29 1.22 11.65
CA TRP A 69 -1.16 0.65 12.66
C TRP A 69 -1.66 -0.72 12.25
N CYS A 70 -2.10 -0.86 11.01
CA CYS A 70 -2.58 -2.15 10.51
C CYS A 70 -1.48 -3.20 10.49
N ALA A 71 -0.25 -2.79 10.23
CA ALA A 71 0.88 -3.71 10.20
C ALA A 71 1.23 -4.23 11.59
N GLU A 72 1.05 -3.39 12.61
CA GLU A 72 1.24 -3.83 13.98
C GLU A 72 0.06 -4.62 14.46
N GLY A 73 -1.02 -4.43 13.81
CA GLY A 73 -2.16 -5.25 13.76
C GLY A 73 -2.85 -5.70 14.95
N PRO A 74 -2.45 -6.77 15.52
CA PRO A 74 -3.35 -7.45 16.42
C PRO A 74 -3.63 -6.70 17.66
N ALA A 75 -3.02 -5.60 17.87
CA ALA A 75 -3.19 -4.99 19.13
C ALA A 75 -4.49 -4.29 19.28
N PHE A 76 -4.99 -3.71 18.19
CA PHE A 76 -6.06 -2.84 18.44
C PHE A 76 -7.40 -3.44 18.50
N PRO A 77 -7.66 -4.48 17.93
CA PRO A 77 -9.02 -4.96 18.04
C PRO A 77 -9.41 -5.42 19.34
N THR A 78 -8.49 -5.46 20.19
CA THR A 78 -8.81 -6.07 21.36
C THR A 78 -9.79 -5.35 22.14
N PHE A 79 -9.95 -4.12 21.90
CA PHE A 79 -10.81 -3.51 22.73
C PHE A 79 -12.08 -3.46 22.20
N LEU A 80 -12.50 -4.26 21.69
CA LEU A 80 -13.79 -4.19 21.35
C LEU A 80 -14.67 -4.78 22.20
#